data_d69d959ee0ceffc46ec8bb84473db479
#
_entry.id   d69d959ee0ceffc46ec8bb84473db479
#
_cell.length_a   1.000
_cell.length_b   1.000
_cell.length_c   1.000
_cell.angle_alpha   90.00
_cell.angle_beta   90.00
_cell.angle_gamma   90.00
#
_symmetry.space_group_name_H-M   'P 1'
#
loop_
_entity.id
_entity.type
_entity.pdbx_description
1 polymer ?
#
loop_
_entity_poly.entity_id
_entity_poly.type
_entity_poly.pdbx_seq_one_letter_code
_entity_poly.pdbx_strand_id
1 'polypeptide(L)'
;MTPQATHAATAAPRPLAVLLALACLGPMALAQTTPIDPPDPVSILVGQLDLEKYKATIKGLTQFGDRRQGTARNRQALDWIEAKLKSYGCTNTERLQYQFTEPARRTPASPQAPRAGGPAGQGGSTLFGKRAATGVNTDAMAQPDERLRALNAEPTPEGTSLRENVYCTKVGTSHPEEMYIVGAHMDGIGWGEAANDDGSGTALVMELARIFSQPGVETERSIRFVLWNNEETGLNGASAYVSQRKDLQGIESPKGSGKYPEPKWLGMIQHDMMMFDHGMPVPQMDAAGKPLLDAKGQPVLAPPKEQRAEADVNIEYQATAKYAEGAAKLAWAFRAANDKYATHYPAAVGFHMTNTDSTPFMDWVPAISLRENERGQQIGAGWNPHWHQPTDLYSAYSDKDFLLGLNAAQTTLAGVAQLTGAKVKR
;
A
#
# COMPACT_ATOMS: atom_id res chain seq x y z
N MET A 1 70.99 -49.70 3.49
CA MET A 1 72.36 -49.55 3.97
C MET A 1 72.39 -48.52 5.08
N THR A 2 72.56 -49.02 6.31
CA THR A 2 72.88 -48.31 7.56
C THR A 2 74.31 -47.68 7.47
N PRO A 3 74.78 -46.84 8.41
CA PRO A 3 74.58 -46.98 9.85
C PRO A 3 74.39 -45.67 10.64
N GLN A 4 73.78 -45.81 11.73
CA GLN A 4 74.06 -45.49 13.15
C GLN A 4 75.36 -44.74 13.48
N ALA A 5 75.20 -43.76 14.40
CA ALA A 5 76.18 -43.49 15.46
C ALA A 5 75.49 -42.79 16.65
N THR A 6 75.66 -43.47 17.77
CA THR A 6 75.32 -43.09 19.15
C THR A 6 76.49 -42.25 19.75
N HIS A 7 76.20 -41.37 20.70
CA HIS A 7 76.99 -41.11 21.96
C HIS A 7 76.22 -40.09 22.80
N ALA A 8 75.70 -40.47 23.92
CA ALA A 8 76.27 -40.60 25.26
C ALA A 8 76.27 -39.28 26.08
N ALA A 9 75.65 -39.42 27.21
CA ALA A 9 75.31 -38.42 28.23
C ALA A 9 76.57 -37.92 29.01
N THR A 10 76.45 -36.68 29.50
CA THR A 10 77.12 -36.28 30.75
C THR A 10 76.29 -35.28 31.51
N ALA A 11 76.03 -35.60 32.78
CA ALA A 11 75.29 -34.80 33.76
C ALA A 11 76.28 -33.88 34.50
N ALA A 12 75.78 -32.69 34.90
CA ALA A 12 76.30 -31.88 36.02
C ALA A 12 75.51 -30.57 36.16
N PRO A 13 75.58 -29.78 37.23
CA PRO A 13 74.60 -29.81 38.32
C PRO A 13 73.76 -28.48 38.37
N ARG A 14 72.65 -28.54 39.08
CA ARG A 14 71.72 -27.42 39.32
C ARG A 14 72.33 -26.34 40.23
N PRO A 15 72.06 -25.02 39.95
CA PRO A 15 71.97 -24.04 41.01
C PRO A 15 70.48 -23.67 41.28
N LEU A 16 70.19 -23.49 42.57
CA LEU A 16 68.95 -23.00 43.17
C LEU A 16 68.69 -21.58 42.70
N ALA A 17 67.54 -21.33 42.03
CA ALA A 17 67.09 -19.99 41.71
C ALA A 17 65.90 -19.62 42.58
N VAL A 18 66.06 -18.57 43.35
CA VAL A 18 65.07 -17.92 44.22
C VAL A 18 63.96 -17.32 43.32
N LEU A 19 62.72 -17.74 43.56
CA LEU A 19 61.55 -17.12 42.91
C LEU A 19 61.27 -15.75 43.56
N LEU A 20 61.53 -14.68 42.87
CA LEU A 20 60.96 -13.37 43.13
C LEU A 20 59.61 -13.33 42.40
N ALA A 21 58.51 -13.34 43.14
CA ALA A 21 57.17 -13.12 42.62
C ALA A 21 57.01 -11.61 42.35
N LEU A 22 57.15 -11.15 41.11
CA LEU A 22 56.70 -9.84 40.67
C LEU A 22 55.17 -9.90 40.40
N ALA A 23 54.39 -9.27 41.27
CA ALA A 23 52.98 -9.03 41.04
C ALA A 23 52.85 -8.01 39.88
N CYS A 24 52.54 -8.48 38.69
CA CYS A 24 52.08 -7.62 37.56
C CYS A 24 50.66 -7.18 37.84
N LEU A 25 50.48 -6.00 38.39
CA LEU A 25 49.21 -5.26 38.31
C LEU A 25 49.08 -4.77 36.85
N GLY A 26 48.44 -5.57 36.02
CA GLY A 26 48.02 -5.13 34.69
C GLY A 26 46.96 -4.02 34.83
N PRO A 27 46.94 -3.00 33.95
CA PRO A 27 45.92 -2.00 33.97
C PRO A 27 44.56 -2.68 33.69
N MET A 28 43.59 -2.55 34.62
CA MET A 28 42.20 -2.86 34.35
C MET A 28 41.78 -1.97 33.18
N ALA A 29 41.62 -2.56 32.00
CA ALA A 29 40.96 -1.93 30.89
C ALA A 29 39.48 -1.72 31.34
N LEU A 30 39.12 -0.50 31.66
CA LEU A 30 37.74 -0.09 31.74
C LEU A 30 37.14 -0.38 30.39
N ALA A 31 36.28 -1.42 30.33
CA ALA A 31 35.44 -1.64 29.15
C ALA A 31 34.65 -0.36 28.91
N GLN A 32 35.07 0.38 27.89
CA GLN A 32 34.25 1.48 27.38
C GLN A 32 32.94 0.83 26.90
N THR A 33 31.87 1.00 27.67
CA THR A 33 30.53 0.74 27.20
C THR A 33 30.31 1.69 26.03
N THR A 34 30.35 1.16 24.80
CA THR A 34 29.91 1.91 23.64
C THR A 34 28.51 2.43 23.95
N PRO A 35 28.25 3.73 23.78
CA PRO A 35 26.92 4.26 23.95
C PRO A 35 25.98 3.43 23.06
N ILE A 36 24.96 2.83 23.65
CA ILE A 36 23.91 2.19 22.88
C ILE A 36 23.21 3.34 22.17
N ASP A 37 23.34 3.43 20.86
CA ASP A 37 22.59 4.40 20.07
C ASP A 37 21.12 4.29 20.40
N PRO A 38 20.41 5.41 20.57
CA PRO A 38 18.98 5.36 20.83
C PRO A 38 18.30 4.61 19.69
N PRO A 39 17.33 3.72 20.01
CA PRO A 39 16.65 2.95 18.98
C PRO A 39 16.02 3.90 17.95
N ASP A 40 16.17 3.56 16.68
CA ASP A 40 15.65 4.29 15.55
C ASP A 40 14.12 4.47 15.69
N PRO A 41 13.59 5.69 15.78
CA PRO A 41 12.15 5.93 15.97
C PRO A 41 11.30 5.36 14.83
N VAL A 42 11.85 5.29 13.61
CA VAL A 42 11.17 4.68 12.47
C VAL A 42 10.99 3.18 12.69
N SER A 43 12.03 2.48 13.13
CA SER A 43 11.93 1.05 13.47
C SER A 43 10.91 0.78 14.57
N ILE A 44 10.83 1.67 15.58
CA ILE A 44 9.83 1.55 16.66
C ILE A 44 8.41 1.65 16.09
N LEU A 45 8.16 2.63 15.20
CA LEU A 45 6.86 2.83 14.59
C LEU A 45 6.47 1.67 13.68
N VAL A 46 7.38 1.23 12.82
CA VAL A 46 7.15 0.09 11.91
C VAL A 46 6.85 -1.19 12.70
N GLY A 47 7.55 -1.42 13.81
CA GLY A 47 7.30 -2.56 14.69
C GLY A 47 5.92 -2.57 15.38
N GLN A 48 5.14 -1.49 15.28
CA GLN A 48 3.76 -1.41 15.80
C GLN A 48 2.68 -1.82 14.78
N LEU A 49 3.09 -2.04 13.52
CA LEU A 49 2.21 -2.63 12.51
C LEU A 49 1.92 -4.10 12.88
N ASP A 50 0.67 -4.49 12.72
CA ASP A 50 0.17 -5.79 13.14
C ASP A 50 -0.68 -6.39 12.03
N LEU A 51 -0.31 -7.59 11.57
CA LEU A 51 -1.00 -8.26 10.47
C LEU A 51 -2.47 -8.52 10.79
N GLU A 52 -2.77 -8.96 12.01
CA GLU A 52 -4.14 -9.29 12.37
C GLU A 52 -5.03 -8.05 12.50
N LYS A 53 -4.48 -6.90 12.91
CA LYS A 53 -5.21 -5.63 12.89
C LYS A 53 -5.49 -5.16 11.46
N TYR A 54 -4.50 -5.28 10.58
CA TYR A 54 -4.66 -4.98 9.16
C TYR A 54 -5.76 -5.85 8.54
N LYS A 55 -5.68 -7.17 8.73
CA LYS A 55 -6.70 -8.14 8.29
C LYS A 55 -8.08 -7.83 8.87
N ALA A 56 -8.14 -7.51 10.17
CA ALA A 56 -9.40 -7.18 10.84
C ALA A 56 -10.04 -5.90 10.28
N THR A 57 -9.23 -4.91 9.88
CA THR A 57 -9.73 -3.69 9.26
C THR A 57 -10.32 -3.98 7.89
N ILE A 58 -9.65 -4.77 7.04
CA ILE A 58 -10.19 -5.21 5.74
C ILE A 58 -11.49 -5.99 5.96
N LYS A 59 -11.48 -6.96 6.89
CA LYS A 59 -12.69 -7.73 7.21
C LYS A 59 -13.83 -6.86 7.70
N GLY A 60 -13.51 -5.79 8.45
CA GLY A 60 -14.50 -4.81 8.89
C GLY A 60 -15.13 -4.03 7.73
N LEU A 61 -14.36 -3.73 6.68
CA LEU A 61 -14.86 -3.06 5.48
C LEU A 61 -15.77 -3.95 4.64
N THR A 62 -15.49 -5.25 4.58
CA THR A 62 -16.29 -6.18 3.73
C THR A 62 -17.73 -6.34 4.19
N GLN A 63 -18.07 -5.97 5.43
CA GLN A 63 -19.45 -6.00 5.91
C GLN A 63 -20.41 -5.09 5.11
N PHE A 64 -19.86 -4.09 4.41
CA PHE A 64 -20.60 -3.13 3.58
C PHE A 64 -20.63 -3.53 2.09
N GLY A 65 -20.24 -4.77 1.74
CA GLY A 65 -20.15 -5.23 0.36
C GLY A 65 -19.12 -4.44 -0.44
N ASP A 66 -19.41 -4.16 -1.72
CA ASP A 66 -18.52 -3.41 -2.60
C ASP A 66 -18.45 -1.90 -2.30
N ARG A 67 -19.18 -1.43 -1.34
CA ARG A 67 -19.17 -0.01 -0.88
C ARG A 67 -19.37 1.00 -2.02
N ARG A 68 -20.11 0.60 -3.08
CA ARG A 68 -20.33 1.43 -4.27
C ARG A 68 -20.75 2.84 -3.90
N GLN A 69 -20.07 3.83 -4.49
CA GLN A 69 -20.31 5.24 -4.24
C GLN A 69 -21.79 5.63 -4.35
N GLY A 70 -22.25 6.56 -3.51
CA GLY A 70 -23.63 7.09 -3.51
C GLY A 70 -24.68 6.22 -2.84
N THR A 71 -24.39 4.96 -2.51
CA THR A 71 -25.33 4.05 -1.83
C THR A 71 -25.38 4.30 -0.32
N ALA A 72 -26.41 3.77 0.37
CA ALA A 72 -26.49 3.86 1.82
C ALA A 72 -25.36 3.09 2.50
N ARG A 73 -24.99 1.90 1.95
CA ARG A 73 -23.85 1.11 2.47
C ARG A 73 -22.51 1.83 2.33
N ASN A 74 -22.32 2.64 1.27
CA ASN A 74 -21.14 3.50 1.14
C ASN A 74 -21.09 4.56 2.26
N ARG A 75 -22.22 5.22 2.54
CA ARG A 75 -22.30 6.17 3.67
C ARG A 75 -22.06 5.50 5.01
N GLN A 76 -22.61 4.30 5.23
CA GLN A 76 -22.35 3.51 6.44
C GLN A 76 -20.88 3.13 6.58
N ALA A 77 -20.20 2.80 5.48
CA ALA A 77 -18.76 2.56 5.47
C ALA A 77 -17.98 3.81 5.83
N LEU A 78 -18.35 4.99 5.28
CA LEU A 78 -17.77 6.28 5.67
C LEU A 78 -17.94 6.56 7.17
N ASP A 79 -19.16 6.33 7.72
CA ASP A 79 -19.45 6.51 9.14
C ASP A 79 -18.57 5.57 10.01
N TRP A 80 -18.41 4.33 9.58
CA TRP A 80 -17.57 3.35 10.27
C TRP A 80 -16.08 3.75 10.24
N ILE A 81 -15.57 4.18 9.07
CA ILE A 81 -14.19 4.64 8.91
C ILE A 81 -13.94 5.85 9.81
N GLU A 82 -14.82 6.85 9.77
CA GLU A 82 -14.71 8.05 10.60
C GLU A 82 -14.69 7.71 12.09
N ALA A 83 -15.59 6.82 12.54
CA ALA A 83 -15.63 6.37 13.93
C ALA A 83 -14.32 5.65 14.32
N LYS A 84 -13.75 4.83 13.43
CA LYS A 84 -12.45 4.16 13.66
C LYS A 84 -11.31 5.17 13.76
N LEU A 85 -11.21 6.13 12.84
CA LEU A 85 -10.18 7.17 12.89
C LEU A 85 -10.25 7.95 14.20
N LYS A 86 -11.44 8.33 14.63
CA LYS A 86 -11.65 9.00 15.94
C LYS A 86 -11.22 8.11 17.11
N SER A 87 -11.51 6.81 17.06
CA SER A 87 -11.11 5.86 18.10
C SER A 87 -9.59 5.65 18.20
N TYR A 88 -8.86 5.91 17.13
CA TYR A 88 -7.40 5.89 17.10
C TYR A 88 -6.75 7.16 17.71
N GLY A 89 -7.55 8.17 18.03
CA GLY A 89 -7.07 9.44 18.54
C GLY A 89 -6.91 10.53 17.48
N CYS A 90 -7.40 10.29 16.27
CA CYS A 90 -7.42 11.29 15.20
C CYS A 90 -8.57 12.28 15.43
N THR A 91 -8.34 13.29 16.30
CA THR A 91 -9.40 14.15 16.82
C THR A 91 -9.90 15.23 15.85
N ASN A 92 -9.16 15.48 14.77
CA ASN A 92 -9.51 16.42 13.70
C ASN A 92 -9.96 15.70 12.43
N THR A 93 -10.81 14.71 12.61
CA THR A 93 -11.44 13.98 11.49
C THR A 93 -12.51 14.88 10.85
N GLU A 94 -12.45 15.00 9.54
CA GLU A 94 -13.32 15.85 8.73
C GLU A 94 -13.87 15.10 7.52
N ARG A 95 -14.99 15.61 6.96
CA ARG A 95 -15.54 15.18 5.68
C ARG A 95 -15.48 16.31 4.66
N LEU A 96 -14.90 16.03 3.50
CA LEU A 96 -14.96 16.93 2.36
C LEU A 96 -16.11 16.54 1.47
N GLN A 97 -17.08 17.46 1.34
CA GLN A 97 -18.28 17.26 0.53
C GLN A 97 -18.11 17.80 -0.89
N TYR A 98 -18.69 17.10 -1.85
CA TYR A 98 -18.74 17.53 -3.24
C TYR A 98 -19.98 16.99 -3.94
N GLN A 99 -20.42 17.70 -4.99
CA GLN A 99 -21.51 17.25 -5.85
C GLN A 99 -20.99 16.35 -6.95
N PHE A 100 -21.69 15.25 -7.17
CA PHE A 100 -21.42 14.36 -8.27
C PHE A 100 -22.70 14.10 -9.06
N THR A 101 -22.63 14.19 -10.38
CA THR A 101 -23.74 13.86 -11.27
C THR A 101 -23.51 12.48 -11.87
N GLU A 102 -24.35 11.54 -11.48
CA GLU A 102 -24.29 10.20 -12.05
C GLU A 102 -24.55 10.28 -13.56
N PRO A 103 -23.67 9.72 -14.41
CA PRO A 103 -23.93 9.67 -15.83
C PRO A 103 -25.27 8.97 -16.11
N ALA A 104 -26.12 9.54 -16.94
CA ALA A 104 -27.35 8.90 -17.35
C ALA A 104 -27.06 7.49 -17.84
N ARG A 105 -27.76 6.50 -17.30
CA ARG A 105 -27.66 5.11 -17.77
C ARG A 105 -27.89 5.13 -19.28
N ARG A 106 -26.87 4.83 -20.05
CA ARG A 106 -27.06 4.57 -21.48
C ARG A 106 -27.98 3.35 -21.56
N THR A 107 -29.20 3.53 -22.04
CA THR A 107 -30.05 2.42 -22.48
C THR A 107 -29.17 1.59 -23.42
N PRO A 108 -29.03 0.27 -23.24
CA PRO A 108 -28.27 -0.54 -24.18
C PRO A 108 -28.84 -0.25 -25.57
N ALA A 109 -28.12 0.43 -26.40
CA ALA A 109 -28.39 0.42 -27.84
C ALA A 109 -28.36 -1.07 -28.21
N SER A 110 -29.36 -1.52 -28.98
CA SER A 110 -29.51 -2.87 -29.49
C SER A 110 -28.15 -3.52 -29.75
N PRO A 111 -27.99 -4.85 -29.51
CA PRO A 111 -26.70 -5.50 -29.55
C PRO A 111 -25.98 -5.14 -30.86
N GLN A 112 -25.07 -4.20 -30.74
CA GLN A 112 -24.15 -3.92 -31.84
C GLN A 112 -23.21 -5.12 -31.92
N ALA A 113 -23.16 -5.71 -33.11
CA ALA A 113 -22.17 -6.72 -33.45
C ALA A 113 -20.78 -6.29 -32.90
N PRO A 114 -19.94 -7.25 -32.45
CA PRO A 114 -18.63 -6.94 -31.93
C PRO A 114 -17.93 -5.99 -32.88
N ARG A 115 -17.61 -4.81 -32.45
CA ARG A 115 -16.76 -3.90 -33.24
C ARG A 115 -15.40 -4.59 -33.40
N ALA A 116 -15.18 -5.13 -34.59
CA ALA A 116 -13.86 -5.55 -35.00
C ALA A 116 -12.93 -4.33 -34.91
N GLY A 117 -11.96 -4.41 -33.99
CA GLY A 117 -10.75 -3.60 -34.06
C GLY A 117 -10.90 -2.10 -34.02
N GLY A 118 -11.47 -1.55 -32.95
CA GLY A 118 -11.09 -0.20 -32.54
C GLY A 118 -9.67 -0.25 -31.96
N PRO A 119 -8.84 0.81 -32.14
CA PRO A 119 -7.54 0.82 -31.49
C PRO A 119 -7.77 0.64 -29.99
N ALA A 120 -7.16 -0.41 -29.44
CA ALA A 120 -7.12 -0.65 -27.99
C ALA A 120 -6.65 0.66 -27.36
N GLY A 121 -7.44 1.15 -26.38
CA GLY A 121 -7.07 2.36 -25.65
C GLY A 121 -5.58 2.26 -25.27
N GLN A 122 -4.85 3.31 -25.55
CA GLN A 122 -3.41 3.39 -25.33
C GLN A 122 -3.15 3.23 -23.82
N GLY A 123 -2.77 2.04 -23.41
CA GLY A 123 -2.51 1.72 -22.01
C GLY A 123 -1.98 0.32 -21.79
N GLY A 124 -1.72 -0.46 -22.83
CA GLY A 124 -1.18 -1.80 -22.70
C GLY A 124 -0.11 -2.03 -23.74
N SER A 125 1.14 -2.09 -23.34
CA SER A 125 2.21 -2.61 -24.16
C SER A 125 1.83 -4.01 -24.65
N THR A 126 1.64 -4.19 -25.97
CA THR A 126 1.45 -5.46 -26.65
C THR A 126 2.68 -6.37 -26.56
N LEU A 127 3.77 -5.90 -25.93
CA LEU A 127 5.01 -6.64 -25.71
C LEU A 127 4.91 -7.68 -24.60
N PHE A 128 3.93 -7.61 -23.71
CA PHE A 128 3.86 -8.47 -22.51
C PHE A 128 2.53 -9.22 -22.37
N GLY A 129 2.14 -9.97 -23.39
CA GLY A 129 1.01 -10.88 -23.33
C GLY A 129 -0.37 -10.20 -23.45
N LYS A 130 -1.36 -10.97 -23.86
CA LYS A 130 -2.75 -10.50 -23.88
C LYS A 130 -3.22 -10.34 -22.43
N ARG A 131 -3.60 -9.12 -22.03
CA ARG A 131 -4.40 -8.94 -20.81
C ARG A 131 -5.62 -9.86 -20.92
N ALA A 132 -5.85 -10.68 -19.91
CA ALA A 132 -7.19 -11.21 -19.71
C ALA A 132 -8.11 -9.98 -19.65
N ALA A 133 -9.13 -9.93 -20.48
CA ALA A 133 -10.08 -8.83 -20.51
C ALA A 133 -10.97 -8.95 -19.25
N THR A 134 -10.44 -8.58 -18.09
CA THR A 134 -11.19 -8.42 -16.85
C THR A 134 -11.77 -7.02 -16.87
N GLY A 135 -12.88 -6.84 -17.56
CA GLY A 135 -13.71 -5.65 -17.42
C GLY A 135 -14.44 -5.67 -16.08
N VAL A 136 -15.01 -4.52 -15.70
CA VAL A 136 -15.91 -4.44 -14.54
C VAL A 136 -17.06 -5.43 -14.71
N ASN A 137 -17.25 -6.32 -13.75
CA ASN A 137 -18.42 -7.17 -13.73
C ASN A 137 -19.68 -6.34 -13.41
N THR A 138 -20.65 -6.35 -14.31
CA THR A 138 -21.94 -5.66 -14.15
C THR A 138 -23.10 -6.62 -13.95
N ASP A 139 -22.86 -7.93 -14.03
CA ASP A 139 -23.87 -8.97 -13.84
C ASP A 139 -23.95 -9.37 -12.37
N ALA A 140 -25.01 -8.94 -11.71
CA ALA A 140 -25.30 -9.32 -10.33
C ALA A 140 -25.35 -10.84 -10.12
N MET A 141 -25.82 -11.59 -11.13
CA MET A 141 -25.97 -13.04 -11.05
C MET A 141 -24.65 -13.79 -11.14
N ALA A 142 -23.56 -13.12 -11.55
CA ALA A 142 -22.21 -13.67 -11.48
C ALA A 142 -21.71 -13.83 -10.03
N GLN A 143 -22.32 -13.13 -9.04
CA GLN A 143 -22.05 -13.34 -7.62
C GLN A 143 -22.88 -14.52 -7.09
N PRO A 144 -22.23 -15.64 -6.67
CA PRO A 144 -22.95 -16.84 -6.20
C PRO A 144 -23.57 -16.65 -4.80
N ASP A 145 -23.01 -15.80 -3.95
CA ASP A 145 -23.53 -15.54 -2.60
C ASP A 145 -24.76 -14.64 -2.66
N GLU A 146 -25.95 -15.19 -2.30
CA GLU A 146 -27.23 -14.47 -2.31
C GLU A 146 -27.25 -13.30 -1.33
N ARG A 147 -26.61 -13.43 -0.17
CA ARG A 147 -26.51 -12.35 0.81
C ARG A 147 -25.73 -11.18 0.21
N LEU A 148 -24.61 -11.47 -0.44
CA LEU A 148 -23.76 -10.45 -1.03
C LEU A 148 -24.43 -9.80 -2.26
N ARG A 149 -25.17 -10.59 -3.09
CA ARG A 149 -26.01 -10.04 -4.16
C ARG A 149 -27.02 -9.06 -3.61
N ALA A 150 -27.73 -9.46 -2.55
CA ALA A 150 -28.76 -8.61 -1.93
C ALA A 150 -28.15 -7.33 -1.33
N LEU A 151 -26.99 -7.44 -0.67
CA LEU A 151 -26.27 -6.30 -0.10
C LEU A 151 -25.84 -5.31 -1.18
N ASN A 152 -25.35 -5.79 -2.31
CA ASN A 152 -24.84 -4.95 -3.41
C ASN A 152 -25.93 -4.50 -4.39
N ALA A 153 -27.18 -4.92 -4.21
CA ALA A 153 -28.29 -4.60 -5.11
C ALA A 153 -28.80 -3.15 -4.98
N GLU A 154 -28.40 -2.44 -3.94
CA GLU A 154 -28.84 -1.05 -3.74
C GLU A 154 -28.42 -0.17 -4.94
N PRO A 155 -29.35 0.50 -5.61
CA PRO A 155 -29.02 1.35 -6.75
C PRO A 155 -28.26 2.61 -6.32
N THR A 156 -27.38 3.10 -7.19
CA THR A 156 -26.83 4.45 -7.05
C THR A 156 -27.93 5.49 -7.30
N PRO A 157 -27.89 6.65 -6.60
CA PRO A 157 -28.84 7.72 -6.86
C PRO A 157 -28.74 8.22 -8.30
N GLU A 158 -29.88 8.54 -8.92
CA GLU A 158 -29.88 9.20 -10.23
C GLU A 158 -29.62 10.71 -10.10
N GLY A 159 -29.03 11.29 -11.14
CA GLY A 159 -28.77 12.73 -11.22
C GLY A 159 -27.65 13.20 -10.27
N THR A 160 -27.76 14.46 -9.85
CA THR A 160 -26.75 15.10 -9.00
C THR A 160 -27.05 14.86 -7.53
N SER A 161 -26.06 14.37 -6.81
CA SER A 161 -26.18 14.15 -5.37
C SER A 161 -24.83 14.28 -4.65
N LEU A 162 -24.90 14.44 -3.33
CA LEU A 162 -23.74 14.67 -2.50
C LEU A 162 -22.90 13.40 -2.36
N ARG A 163 -21.57 13.58 -2.41
CA ARG A 163 -20.54 12.59 -2.06
C ARG A 163 -19.61 13.18 -1.02
N GLU A 164 -18.90 12.32 -0.32
CA GLU A 164 -17.99 12.73 0.75
C GLU A 164 -16.71 11.89 0.69
N ASN A 165 -15.56 12.53 0.85
CA ASN A 165 -14.33 11.90 1.32
C ASN A 165 -14.26 12.04 2.83
N VAL A 166 -13.55 11.14 3.51
CA VAL A 166 -13.22 11.29 4.93
C VAL A 166 -11.71 11.34 5.12
N TYR A 167 -11.24 12.23 5.97
CA TYR A 167 -9.83 12.32 6.30
C TYR A 167 -9.60 12.75 7.74
N CYS A 168 -8.40 12.48 8.24
CA CYS A 168 -7.92 13.09 9.47
C CYS A 168 -6.49 13.61 9.30
N THR A 169 -6.10 14.59 10.12
CA THR A 169 -4.80 15.24 10.00
C THR A 169 -4.02 15.15 11.31
N LYS A 170 -2.86 14.49 11.28
CA LYS A 170 -1.84 14.64 12.31
C LYS A 170 -1.14 15.98 12.09
N VAL A 171 -1.33 16.91 12.99
CA VAL A 171 -0.72 18.24 12.89
C VAL A 171 0.75 18.18 13.31
N GLY A 172 1.63 18.74 12.47
CA GLY A 172 3.05 18.84 12.75
C GLY A 172 3.37 19.78 13.90
N THR A 173 4.46 19.51 14.61
CA THR A 173 4.86 20.30 15.80
C THR A 173 5.71 21.52 15.45
N SER A 174 6.54 21.42 14.40
CA SER A 174 7.49 22.48 14.01
C SER A 174 7.11 23.16 12.71
N HIS A 175 6.50 22.40 11.78
CA HIS A 175 6.07 22.83 10.46
C HIS A 175 4.61 22.42 10.20
N PRO A 176 3.64 22.92 10.99
CA PRO A 176 2.22 22.58 10.80
C PRO A 176 1.67 23.07 9.47
N GLU A 177 2.32 24.03 8.82
CA GLU A 177 2.01 24.59 7.50
C GLU A 177 2.46 23.72 6.33
N GLU A 178 3.20 22.65 6.57
CA GLU A 178 3.68 21.69 5.57
C GLU A 178 3.05 20.31 5.79
N MET A 179 2.67 19.60 4.71
CA MET A 179 1.93 18.35 4.81
C MET A 179 2.28 17.34 3.74
N TYR A 180 2.32 16.07 4.14
CA TYR A 180 2.22 14.92 3.24
C TYR A 180 0.81 14.35 3.28
N ILE A 181 0.27 13.96 2.12
CA ILE A 181 -1.04 13.32 1.98
C ILE A 181 -0.81 11.83 1.75
N VAL A 182 -1.47 10.99 2.52
CA VAL A 182 -1.45 9.52 2.40
C VAL A 182 -2.88 9.07 2.19
N GLY A 183 -3.15 8.46 1.04
CA GLY A 183 -4.52 8.15 0.62
C GLY A 183 -4.71 6.74 0.08
N ALA A 184 -5.97 6.33 0.05
CA ALA A 184 -6.51 5.13 -0.59
C ALA A 184 -7.98 5.39 -0.91
N HIS A 185 -8.59 4.67 -1.86
CA HIS A 185 -10.03 4.83 -2.05
C HIS A 185 -10.84 3.81 -1.25
N MET A 186 -12.00 4.23 -0.79
CA MET A 186 -12.84 3.40 0.06
C MET A 186 -14.02 2.77 -0.64
N ASP A 187 -14.40 3.26 -1.81
CA ASP A 187 -15.43 2.68 -2.65
C ASP A 187 -14.89 1.52 -3.49
N GLY A 188 -15.76 0.74 -4.07
CA GLY A 188 -15.44 -0.37 -4.94
C GLY A 188 -16.62 -0.76 -5.79
N ILE A 189 -16.42 -1.66 -6.75
CA ILE A 189 -17.40 -2.16 -7.71
C ILE A 189 -17.22 -3.65 -7.98
N GLY A 190 -18.04 -4.22 -8.85
CA GLY A 190 -17.82 -5.59 -9.35
C GLY A 190 -18.65 -6.68 -8.68
N TRP A 191 -19.51 -6.32 -7.70
CA TRP A 191 -20.40 -7.24 -6.98
C TRP A 191 -19.68 -8.18 -5.99
N GLY A 192 -18.42 -7.88 -5.66
CA GLY A 192 -17.67 -8.54 -4.60
C GLY A 192 -17.81 -7.87 -3.24
N GLU A 193 -16.79 -8.03 -2.41
CA GLU A 193 -16.59 -7.33 -1.14
C GLU A 193 -15.63 -6.15 -1.30
N ALA A 194 -15.01 -5.96 -2.46
CA ALA A 194 -13.95 -4.99 -2.72
C ALA A 194 -12.86 -5.11 -1.63
N ALA A 195 -12.43 -6.34 -1.35
CA ALA A 195 -11.52 -6.64 -0.25
C ALA A 195 -10.10 -6.17 -0.56
N ASN A 196 -9.66 -6.33 -1.82
CA ASN A 196 -8.39 -5.82 -2.32
C ASN A 196 -8.56 -4.45 -2.97
N ASP A 197 -9.52 -4.28 -3.85
CA ASP A 197 -9.78 -3.06 -4.60
C ASP A 197 -10.94 -2.23 -4.00
N ASP A 198 -10.73 -1.24 -3.11
CA ASP A 198 -9.46 -0.93 -2.46
C ASP A 198 -9.60 -1.00 -0.92
N GLY A 199 -10.17 -2.11 -0.45
CA GLY A 199 -10.20 -2.41 1.00
C GLY A 199 -8.78 -2.56 1.59
N SER A 200 -7.84 -3.04 0.78
CA SER A 200 -6.45 -3.23 1.20
C SER A 200 -5.72 -1.92 1.44
N GLY A 201 -5.78 -0.99 0.49
CA GLY A 201 -5.20 0.35 0.65
C GLY A 201 -5.91 1.16 1.73
N THR A 202 -7.25 1.11 1.77
CA THR A 202 -8.03 1.75 2.84
C THR A 202 -7.58 1.28 4.24
N ALA A 203 -7.42 -0.03 4.45
CA ALA A 203 -6.96 -0.57 5.72
C ALA A 203 -5.52 -0.17 6.04
N LEU A 204 -4.65 -0.11 5.04
CA LEU A 204 -3.27 0.36 5.18
C LEU A 204 -3.24 1.80 5.70
N VAL A 205 -3.96 2.72 5.06
CA VAL A 205 -4.03 4.12 5.46
C VAL A 205 -4.59 4.27 6.89
N MET A 206 -5.61 3.48 7.23
CA MET A 206 -6.19 3.47 8.58
C MET A 206 -5.20 2.96 9.63
N GLU A 207 -4.38 1.94 9.33
CA GLU A 207 -3.34 1.44 10.24
C GLU A 207 -2.23 2.49 10.46
N LEU A 208 -1.83 3.21 9.40
CA LEU A 208 -0.90 4.32 9.54
C LEU A 208 -1.49 5.43 10.44
N ALA A 209 -2.74 5.81 10.20
CA ALA A 209 -3.45 6.79 11.03
C ALA A 209 -3.48 6.35 12.50
N ARG A 210 -3.72 5.06 12.78
CA ARG A 210 -3.70 4.49 14.13
C ARG A 210 -2.34 4.65 14.80
N ILE A 211 -1.25 4.39 14.10
CA ILE A 211 0.11 4.45 14.66
C ILE A 211 0.53 5.90 14.89
N PHE A 212 0.38 6.77 13.88
CA PHE A 212 0.76 8.17 14.02
C PHE A 212 -0.10 8.95 15.02
N SER A 213 -1.32 8.50 15.31
CA SER A 213 -2.20 9.14 16.29
C SER A 213 -1.96 8.70 17.73
N GLN A 214 -1.04 7.77 17.98
CA GLN A 214 -0.76 7.31 19.35
C GLN A 214 -0.18 8.44 20.21
N PRO A 215 -0.49 8.45 21.51
CA PRO A 215 0.16 9.33 22.47
C PRO A 215 1.69 9.14 22.44
N GLY A 216 2.43 10.25 22.40
CA GLY A 216 3.89 10.21 22.34
C GLY A 216 4.48 10.10 20.93
N VAL A 217 3.69 9.88 19.89
CA VAL A 217 4.16 9.99 18.52
C VAL A 217 4.00 11.45 18.05
N GLU A 218 5.10 12.08 17.69
CA GLU A 218 5.14 13.45 17.16
C GLU A 218 5.77 13.46 15.79
N THR A 219 5.34 14.39 14.95
CA THR A 219 5.92 14.65 13.63
C THR A 219 6.26 16.13 13.52
N GLU A 220 7.32 16.46 12.81
CA GLU A 220 7.68 17.87 12.56
C GLU A 220 6.70 18.50 11.57
N ARG A 221 6.29 17.74 10.54
CA ARG A 221 5.32 18.13 9.51
C ARG A 221 4.00 17.41 9.69
N SER A 222 2.95 18.02 9.17
CA SER A 222 1.61 17.42 9.19
C SER A 222 1.50 16.20 8.24
N ILE A 223 0.59 15.30 8.59
CA ILE A 223 0.22 14.15 7.73
C ILE A 223 -1.30 14.13 7.63
N ARG A 224 -1.84 14.07 6.41
CA ARG A 224 -3.26 13.86 6.18
C ARG A 224 -3.52 12.46 5.66
N PHE A 225 -4.27 11.67 6.42
CA PHE A 225 -4.74 10.35 6.05
C PHE A 225 -6.12 10.47 5.43
N VAL A 226 -6.24 10.13 4.15
CA VAL A 226 -7.49 10.37 3.38
C VAL A 226 -8.01 9.07 2.81
N LEU A 227 -9.32 8.83 2.98
CA LEU A 227 -10.04 7.77 2.29
C LEU A 227 -10.94 8.45 1.24
N TRP A 228 -10.51 8.30 -0.02
CA TRP A 228 -11.21 8.86 -1.16
C TRP A 228 -12.49 8.09 -1.45
N ASN A 229 -13.47 8.76 -1.98
CA ASN A 229 -14.71 8.14 -2.41
C ASN A 229 -14.94 8.42 -3.89
N ASN A 230 -15.65 7.53 -4.56
CA ASN A 230 -15.99 7.72 -5.97
C ASN A 230 -14.76 7.75 -6.91
N GLU A 231 -13.76 6.91 -6.58
CA GLU A 231 -12.60 6.64 -7.42
C GLU A 231 -13.04 5.90 -8.68
N GLU A 232 -13.80 4.81 -8.50
CA GLU A 232 -14.20 3.81 -9.48
C GLU A 232 -15.02 4.35 -10.66
N THR A 233 -15.48 5.57 -10.55
CA THR A 233 -16.25 6.25 -11.61
C THR A 233 -15.53 7.47 -12.16
N GLY A 234 -14.22 7.62 -11.89
CA GLY A 234 -13.35 8.62 -12.50
C GLY A 234 -12.59 9.53 -11.55
N LEU A 235 -12.07 9.03 -10.43
CA LEU A 235 -11.20 9.76 -9.49
C LEU A 235 -11.87 11.01 -8.89
N ASN A 236 -13.21 10.95 -8.72
CA ASN A 236 -14.00 12.16 -8.46
C ASN A 236 -13.73 12.75 -7.08
N GLY A 237 -13.51 11.91 -6.07
CA GLY A 237 -13.21 12.37 -4.72
C GLY A 237 -11.88 13.11 -4.63
N ALA A 238 -10.84 12.55 -5.22
CA ALA A 238 -9.51 13.16 -5.26
C ALA A 238 -9.52 14.44 -6.11
N SER A 239 -10.21 14.40 -7.26
CA SER A 239 -10.38 15.58 -8.14
C SER A 239 -11.11 16.72 -7.43
N ALA A 240 -12.17 16.40 -6.66
CA ALA A 240 -12.90 17.39 -5.89
C ALA A 240 -12.04 18.01 -4.79
N TYR A 241 -11.24 17.19 -4.10
CA TYR A 241 -10.30 17.66 -3.09
C TYR A 241 -9.27 18.65 -3.70
N VAL A 242 -8.61 18.26 -4.78
CA VAL A 242 -7.65 19.12 -5.47
C VAL A 242 -8.32 20.43 -5.89
N SER A 243 -9.50 20.35 -6.52
CA SER A 243 -10.23 21.53 -6.98
C SER A 243 -10.59 22.51 -5.86
N GLN A 244 -11.00 21.99 -4.70
CA GLN A 244 -11.42 22.82 -3.55
C GLN A 244 -10.25 23.33 -2.70
N ARG A 245 -9.09 22.64 -2.70
CA ARG A 245 -8.03 22.87 -1.71
C ARG A 245 -6.72 23.40 -2.28
N LYS A 246 -6.44 23.22 -3.57
CA LYS A 246 -5.17 23.59 -4.19
C LYS A 246 -4.78 25.06 -3.99
N ASP A 247 -5.74 25.97 -3.95
CA ASP A 247 -5.51 27.41 -3.80
C ASP A 247 -5.51 27.89 -2.33
N LEU A 248 -5.75 26.97 -1.39
CA LEU A 248 -5.78 27.24 0.06
C LEU A 248 -4.48 26.81 0.77
N GLN A 249 -3.56 26.19 0.04
CA GLN A 249 -2.35 25.60 0.60
C GLN A 249 -1.48 26.63 1.34
N GLY A 250 -1.12 26.31 2.60
CA GLY A 250 -0.24 27.13 3.42
C GLY A 250 -0.85 28.45 3.90
N ILE A 251 -2.17 28.65 3.69
CA ILE A 251 -2.87 29.86 4.15
C ILE A 251 -3.29 29.65 5.60
N GLU A 252 -2.75 30.52 6.46
CA GLU A 252 -3.12 30.56 7.87
C GLU A 252 -4.55 31.10 8.05
N SER A 253 -5.36 30.40 8.80
CA SER A 253 -6.75 30.85 9.06
C SER A 253 -7.23 30.45 10.47
N PRO A 254 -7.63 31.43 11.32
CA PRO A 254 -7.49 32.88 11.14
C PRO A 254 -6.03 33.33 11.11
N LYS A 255 -5.75 34.45 10.47
CA LYS A 255 -4.38 35.02 10.42
C LYS A 255 -3.81 35.23 11.82
N GLY A 256 -2.59 34.77 12.06
CA GLY A 256 -1.90 34.87 13.36
C GLY A 256 -2.29 33.75 14.34
N SER A 257 -3.06 32.76 13.92
CA SER A 257 -3.53 31.64 14.77
C SER A 257 -2.56 30.44 14.83
N GLY A 258 -1.60 30.34 13.91
CA GLY A 258 -0.77 29.16 13.72
C GLY A 258 -1.54 27.96 13.15
N LYS A 259 -2.78 28.17 12.67
CA LYS A 259 -3.63 27.10 12.13
C LYS A 259 -3.69 27.17 10.61
N TYR A 260 -3.43 26.03 9.98
CA TYR A 260 -3.45 25.86 8.53
C TYR A 260 -4.50 24.82 8.17
N PRO A 261 -5.73 25.22 7.84
CA PRO A 261 -6.79 24.27 7.45
C PRO A 261 -6.37 23.40 6.26
N GLU A 262 -5.58 23.99 5.34
CA GLU A 262 -4.94 23.26 4.25
C GLU A 262 -3.43 23.58 4.24
N PRO A 263 -2.59 22.77 4.92
CA PRO A 263 -1.15 22.96 4.84
C PRO A 263 -0.62 22.80 3.41
N LYS A 264 0.54 23.38 3.13
CA LYS A 264 1.22 23.23 1.84
C LYS A 264 1.53 21.76 1.57
N TRP A 265 1.13 21.26 0.42
CA TRP A 265 1.41 19.89 0.02
C TRP A 265 2.88 19.72 -0.35
N LEU A 266 3.54 18.74 0.25
CA LEU A 266 4.92 18.37 -0.06
C LEU A 266 5.01 17.08 -0.87
N GLY A 267 4.01 16.20 -0.76
CA GLY A 267 3.90 14.96 -1.50
C GLY A 267 2.55 14.29 -1.29
N MET A 268 2.13 13.51 -2.27
CA MET A 268 0.93 12.67 -2.21
C MET A 268 1.33 11.20 -2.45
N ILE A 269 0.91 10.33 -1.57
CA ILE A 269 1.20 8.90 -1.57
C ILE A 269 -0.14 8.15 -1.60
N GLN A 270 -0.44 7.50 -2.72
CA GLN A 270 -1.65 6.71 -2.91
C GLN A 270 -1.39 5.23 -2.73
N HIS A 271 -2.38 4.50 -2.25
CA HIS A 271 -2.40 3.05 -2.18
C HIS A 271 -3.63 2.54 -2.92
N ASP A 272 -3.45 1.48 -3.70
CA ASP A 272 -4.51 0.97 -4.54
C ASP A 272 -4.17 -0.48 -4.93
N MET A 273 -4.95 -1.45 -4.42
CA MET A 273 -4.76 -2.89 -4.65
C MET A 273 -3.40 -3.41 -4.12
N MET A 274 -3.36 -3.82 -2.87
CA MET A 274 -2.09 -4.13 -2.17
C MET A 274 -1.91 -5.62 -1.82
N MET A 275 -2.79 -6.54 -2.26
CA MET A 275 -2.81 -7.88 -1.66
C MET A 275 -2.64 -9.06 -2.61
N PHE A 276 -2.33 -8.89 -3.88
CA PHE A 276 -2.23 -10.05 -4.76
C PHE A 276 -0.80 -10.59 -4.88
N ASP A 277 -0.51 -11.69 -4.19
CA ASP A 277 0.78 -12.42 -4.25
C ASP A 277 0.67 -13.86 -4.76
N HIS A 278 -0.41 -14.27 -5.32
CA HIS A 278 -0.52 -15.60 -5.94
C HIS A 278 -0.66 -15.49 -7.46
N GLY A 279 0.02 -16.40 -8.18
CA GLY A 279 0.08 -16.37 -9.63
C GLY A 279 -1.28 -16.58 -10.27
N MET A 280 -1.41 -16.15 -11.51
CA MET A 280 -2.55 -16.46 -12.35
C MET A 280 -2.69 -17.96 -12.54
N PRO A 281 -3.92 -18.52 -12.54
CA PRO A 281 -4.14 -19.89 -12.92
C PRO A 281 -3.55 -20.19 -14.32
N VAL A 282 -2.76 -21.23 -14.43
CA VAL A 282 -2.16 -21.64 -15.71
C VAL A 282 -2.86 -22.88 -16.24
N PRO A 283 -3.01 -23.04 -17.57
CA PRO A 283 -3.53 -24.25 -18.14
C PRO A 283 -2.67 -25.47 -17.79
N GLN A 284 -3.29 -26.56 -17.38
CA GLN A 284 -2.63 -27.85 -17.32
C GLN A 284 -2.25 -28.28 -18.74
N MET A 285 -1.03 -28.79 -18.90
CA MET A 285 -0.52 -29.23 -20.19
C MET A 285 -0.46 -30.74 -20.25
N ASP A 286 -0.73 -31.32 -21.43
CA ASP A 286 -0.45 -32.71 -21.72
C ASP A 286 1.06 -32.94 -21.96
N ALA A 287 1.43 -34.23 -22.20
CA ALA A 287 2.81 -34.59 -22.46
C ALA A 287 3.39 -33.98 -23.75
N ALA A 288 2.54 -33.49 -24.65
CA ALA A 288 2.91 -32.83 -25.90
C ALA A 288 2.96 -31.28 -25.72
N GLY A 289 2.72 -30.76 -24.51
CA GLY A 289 2.72 -29.31 -24.22
C GLY A 289 1.48 -28.60 -24.73
N LYS A 290 0.36 -29.30 -24.98
CA LYS A 290 -0.94 -28.71 -25.33
C LYS A 290 -1.82 -28.56 -24.08
N PRO A 291 -2.62 -27.45 -23.97
CA PRO A 291 -3.57 -27.31 -22.87
C PRO A 291 -4.56 -28.48 -22.82
N LEU A 292 -4.74 -29.08 -21.65
CA LEU A 292 -5.83 -29.98 -21.37
C LEU A 292 -7.14 -29.22 -21.40
N LEU A 293 -8.15 -29.74 -22.08
CA LEU A 293 -9.46 -29.11 -22.18
C LEU A 293 -10.49 -29.92 -21.39
N ASP A 294 -11.42 -29.19 -20.76
CA ASP A 294 -12.59 -29.79 -20.12
C ASP A 294 -13.65 -30.22 -21.15
N ALA A 295 -14.76 -30.78 -20.66
CA ALA A 295 -15.87 -31.20 -21.51
C ALA A 295 -16.55 -30.07 -22.30
N LYS A 296 -16.26 -28.80 -21.95
CA LYS A 296 -16.76 -27.59 -22.62
C LYS A 296 -15.73 -27.00 -23.57
N GLY A 297 -14.57 -27.64 -23.74
CA GLY A 297 -13.46 -27.13 -24.54
C GLY A 297 -12.68 -25.98 -23.90
N GLN A 298 -12.84 -25.74 -22.61
CA GLN A 298 -12.08 -24.75 -21.90
C GLN A 298 -10.81 -25.34 -21.29
N PRO A 299 -9.71 -24.59 -21.19
CA PRO A 299 -8.50 -25.06 -20.53
C PRO A 299 -8.77 -25.48 -19.08
N VAL A 300 -8.37 -26.69 -18.72
CA VAL A 300 -8.31 -27.10 -17.31
C VAL A 300 -7.18 -26.35 -16.64
N LEU A 301 -7.51 -25.58 -15.60
CA LEU A 301 -6.53 -24.77 -14.91
C LEU A 301 -5.86 -25.53 -13.78
N ALA A 302 -4.56 -25.42 -13.67
CA ALA A 302 -3.83 -25.83 -12.48
C ALA A 302 -4.13 -24.84 -11.34
N PRO A 303 -4.04 -25.27 -10.07
CA PRO A 303 -4.04 -24.34 -8.96
C PRO A 303 -3.02 -23.23 -9.22
N PRO A 304 -3.26 -21.99 -8.82
CA PRO A 304 -2.30 -20.93 -8.93
C PRO A 304 -0.98 -21.39 -8.29
N LYS A 305 0.08 -21.38 -9.08
CA LYS A 305 1.41 -21.49 -8.48
C LYS A 305 1.57 -20.24 -7.62
N GLU A 306 2.22 -20.41 -6.47
CA GLU A 306 2.75 -19.26 -5.78
C GLU A 306 3.40 -18.34 -6.78
N GLN A 307 2.96 -17.11 -6.76
CA GLN A 307 3.63 -16.07 -7.51
C GLN A 307 5.03 -15.99 -6.92
N ARG A 308 5.97 -16.25 -7.50
CA ARG A 308 7.35 -16.13 -7.17
C ARG A 308 7.71 -15.40 -5.86
N ALA A 309 8.87 -15.76 -5.37
CA ALA A 309 9.57 -14.99 -4.34
C ALA A 309 9.88 -13.53 -4.75
N GLU A 310 9.42 -13.09 -5.89
CA GLU A 310 9.64 -11.79 -6.50
C GLU A 310 8.39 -10.92 -6.58
N ALA A 311 7.30 -11.32 -5.93
CA ALA A 311 6.21 -10.37 -5.68
C ALA A 311 6.79 -9.16 -4.97
N ASP A 312 6.41 -7.97 -5.39
CA ASP A 312 6.98 -6.73 -4.87
C ASP A 312 5.91 -5.68 -4.61
N VAL A 313 6.29 -4.67 -3.85
CA VAL A 313 5.54 -3.43 -3.74
C VAL A 313 5.96 -2.56 -4.90
N ASN A 314 5.08 -2.37 -5.87
CA ASN A 314 5.36 -1.50 -7.00
C ASN A 314 5.07 -0.04 -6.64
N ILE A 315 6.11 0.79 -6.68
CA ILE A 315 6.05 2.24 -6.41
C ILE A 315 6.09 2.97 -7.74
N GLU A 316 4.98 3.57 -8.12
CA GLU A 316 4.84 4.21 -9.43
C GLU A 316 4.77 5.73 -9.32
N TYR A 317 5.36 6.42 -10.30
CA TYR A 317 5.16 7.84 -10.55
C TYR A 317 4.90 8.09 -12.04
N GLN A 318 4.38 9.27 -12.42
CA GLN A 318 4.16 9.61 -13.82
C GLN A 318 5.29 10.46 -14.36
N ALA A 319 6.09 9.86 -15.29
CA ALA A 319 7.27 10.52 -15.86
C ALA A 319 6.94 11.77 -16.70
N THR A 320 5.72 11.91 -17.17
CA THR A 320 5.26 13.07 -17.98
C THR A 320 4.54 14.14 -17.17
N ALA A 321 4.38 13.94 -15.85
CA ALA A 321 3.74 14.90 -14.96
C ALA A 321 4.61 16.13 -14.72
N LYS A 322 3.99 17.24 -14.34
CA LYS A 322 4.69 18.50 -14.05
C LYS A 322 5.71 18.37 -12.93
N TYR A 323 5.43 17.53 -11.92
CA TYR A 323 6.30 17.31 -10.76
C TYR A 323 7.05 15.96 -10.83
N ALA A 324 7.27 15.41 -12.03
CA ALA A 324 7.87 14.09 -12.24
C ALA A 324 9.23 13.92 -11.54
N GLU A 325 10.11 14.95 -11.55
CA GLU A 325 11.40 14.87 -10.86
C GLU A 325 11.25 14.72 -9.36
N GLY A 326 10.36 15.49 -8.74
CA GLY A 326 10.04 15.38 -7.32
C GLY A 326 9.39 14.04 -6.98
N ALA A 327 8.50 13.57 -7.84
CA ALA A 327 7.83 12.28 -7.70
C ALA A 327 8.81 11.11 -7.81
N ALA A 328 9.78 11.17 -8.73
CA ALA A 328 10.84 10.18 -8.83
C ALA A 328 11.68 10.14 -7.55
N LYS A 329 12.11 11.31 -7.02
CA LYS A 329 12.85 11.38 -5.73
C LYS A 329 12.04 10.78 -4.59
N LEU A 330 10.73 11.05 -4.53
CA LEU A 330 9.82 10.50 -3.55
C LEU A 330 9.73 8.96 -3.68
N ALA A 331 9.55 8.43 -4.90
CA ALA A 331 9.49 7.00 -5.17
C ALA A 331 10.77 6.28 -4.73
N TRP A 332 11.94 6.83 -5.04
CA TRP A 332 13.22 6.24 -4.61
C TRP A 332 13.46 6.34 -3.10
N ALA A 333 12.95 7.38 -2.42
CA ALA A 333 12.98 7.45 -0.96
C ALA A 333 12.14 6.34 -0.33
N PHE A 334 10.95 6.06 -0.89
CA PHE A 334 10.10 4.96 -0.44
C PHE A 334 10.73 3.58 -0.76
N ARG A 335 11.40 3.43 -1.90
CA ARG A 335 12.17 2.23 -2.19
C ARG A 335 13.26 2.00 -1.14
N ALA A 336 14.02 3.03 -0.79
CA ALA A 336 15.05 2.94 0.25
C ALA A 336 14.44 2.64 1.64
N ALA A 337 13.26 3.17 1.93
CA ALA A 337 12.51 2.84 3.15
C ALA A 337 12.09 1.36 3.17
N ASN A 338 11.62 0.82 2.04
CA ASN A 338 11.33 -0.60 1.90
C ASN A 338 12.58 -1.45 2.19
N ASP A 339 13.69 -1.16 1.52
CA ASP A 339 14.95 -1.92 1.66
C ASP A 339 15.46 -1.97 3.12
N LYS A 340 15.15 -0.93 3.91
CA LYS A 340 15.64 -0.84 5.30
C LYS A 340 14.65 -1.39 6.34
N TYR A 341 13.35 -1.22 6.13
CA TYR A 341 12.34 -1.42 7.18
C TYR A 341 11.28 -2.46 6.87
N ALA A 342 11.04 -2.78 5.59
CA ALA A 342 10.12 -3.83 5.22
C ALA A 342 10.77 -5.21 5.36
N THR A 343 9.94 -6.25 5.63
CA THR A 343 10.47 -7.52 6.12
C THR A 343 10.30 -8.69 5.16
N HIS A 344 9.38 -8.60 4.19
CA HIS A 344 8.97 -9.75 3.40
C HIS A 344 9.17 -9.58 1.88
N TYR A 345 8.91 -8.39 1.35
CA TYR A 345 8.90 -8.16 -0.09
C TYR A 345 9.79 -6.99 -0.48
N PRO A 346 10.53 -7.10 -1.60
CA PRO A 346 11.23 -5.96 -2.17
C PRO A 346 10.24 -4.94 -2.73
N ALA A 347 10.73 -3.76 -3.05
CA ALA A 347 9.97 -2.78 -3.82
C ALA A 347 10.62 -2.53 -5.18
N ALA A 348 9.80 -2.29 -6.20
CA ALA A 348 10.22 -1.85 -7.52
C ALA A 348 9.75 -0.40 -7.76
N VAL A 349 10.45 0.35 -8.61
CA VAL A 349 10.05 1.71 -9.00
C VAL A 349 9.66 1.72 -10.48
N GLY A 350 8.42 2.10 -10.75
CA GLY A 350 7.86 2.29 -12.09
C GLY A 350 7.61 3.76 -12.41
N PHE A 351 7.42 4.07 -13.69
CA PHE A 351 7.26 5.45 -14.17
C PHE A 351 5.99 5.68 -15.00
N HIS A 352 4.99 4.84 -14.83
CA HIS A 352 3.71 4.87 -15.56
C HIS A 352 2.49 4.90 -14.64
N MET A 353 2.50 5.76 -13.63
CA MET A 353 1.38 5.94 -12.74
C MET A 353 0.19 6.57 -13.48
N THR A 354 -0.94 5.87 -13.52
CA THR A 354 -2.21 6.38 -14.06
C THR A 354 -3.39 5.68 -13.41
N ASN A 355 -4.58 6.25 -13.52
CA ASN A 355 -5.85 5.66 -13.09
C ASN A 355 -5.92 5.29 -11.61
N THR A 356 -5.50 6.19 -10.75
CA THR A 356 -5.77 6.17 -9.32
C THR A 356 -5.72 7.59 -8.76
N ASP A 357 -6.12 7.78 -7.52
CA ASP A 357 -6.31 9.10 -6.90
C ASP A 357 -5.06 9.96 -6.76
N SER A 358 -3.87 9.44 -7.02
CA SER A 358 -2.66 10.25 -7.19
C SER A 358 -2.67 11.09 -8.48
N THR A 359 -3.44 10.66 -9.50
CA THR A 359 -3.48 11.32 -10.81
C THR A 359 -3.92 12.79 -10.75
N PRO A 360 -4.97 13.19 -10.03
CA PRO A 360 -5.34 14.60 -9.90
C PRO A 360 -4.29 15.48 -9.24
N PHE A 361 -3.36 14.89 -8.48
CA PHE A 361 -2.32 15.63 -7.75
C PHE A 361 -1.03 15.83 -8.54
N MET A 362 -0.72 14.99 -9.54
CA MET A 362 0.60 14.89 -10.17
C MET A 362 1.10 16.19 -10.82
N ASP A 363 0.19 17.13 -11.15
CA ASP A 363 0.54 18.44 -11.69
C ASP A 363 0.53 19.57 -10.64
N TRP A 364 0.33 19.23 -9.37
CA TRP A 364 0.30 20.15 -8.23
C TRP A 364 1.37 19.87 -7.18
N VAL A 365 1.78 18.59 -7.03
CA VAL A 365 2.74 18.12 -6.03
C VAL A 365 3.42 16.84 -6.53
N PRO A 366 4.62 16.49 -6.05
CA PRO A 366 5.15 15.14 -6.24
C PRO A 366 4.13 14.09 -5.79
N ALA A 367 3.71 13.22 -6.69
CA ALA A 367 2.71 12.20 -6.39
C ALA A 367 3.20 10.81 -6.84
N ILE A 368 3.01 9.84 -5.96
CA ILE A 368 3.33 8.42 -6.20
C ILE A 368 2.15 7.55 -5.84
N SER A 369 2.14 6.34 -6.40
CA SER A 369 1.17 5.30 -6.07
C SER A 369 1.90 4.02 -5.72
N LEU A 370 1.50 3.36 -4.63
CA LEU A 370 1.93 2.02 -4.29
C LEU A 370 0.85 1.04 -4.70
N ARG A 371 1.26 -0.06 -5.34
CA ARG A 371 0.38 -1.14 -5.81
C ARG A 371 1.02 -2.50 -5.58
N GLU A 372 0.20 -3.54 -5.63
CA GLU A 372 0.66 -4.91 -5.78
C GLU A 372 1.32 -5.07 -7.14
N ASN A 373 2.42 -5.75 -7.24
CA ASN A 373 3.14 -6.14 -8.45
C ASN A 373 3.09 -5.18 -9.64
N GLU A 374 4.13 -5.14 -10.40
CA GLU A 374 4.14 -4.37 -11.65
C GLU A 374 3.18 -5.02 -12.67
N ARG A 375 2.24 -4.21 -13.17
CA ARG A 375 1.19 -4.65 -14.08
C ARG A 375 1.75 -5.34 -15.31
N GLY A 376 1.51 -6.63 -15.44
CA GLY A 376 1.77 -7.40 -16.67
C GLY A 376 3.20 -7.87 -16.86
N GLN A 377 4.17 -7.49 -16.05
CA GLN A 377 5.54 -7.96 -16.21
C GLN A 377 5.83 -9.23 -15.40
N GLN A 378 5.31 -9.32 -14.22
CA GLN A 378 5.70 -10.34 -13.26
C GLN A 378 4.66 -11.44 -13.07
N ILE A 379 3.41 -11.13 -13.23
CA ILE A 379 2.31 -12.11 -13.17
C ILE A 379 1.91 -12.67 -14.54
N GLY A 380 2.77 -12.53 -15.54
CA GLY A 380 2.48 -12.99 -16.89
C GLY A 380 1.40 -12.15 -17.58
N ALA A 381 0.46 -12.78 -18.26
CA ALA A 381 -0.51 -12.09 -19.09
C ALA A 381 -1.64 -11.40 -18.35
N GLY A 382 -1.64 -11.34 -17.01
CA GLY A 382 -2.84 -10.96 -16.28
C GLY A 382 -2.63 -9.99 -15.14
N TRP A 383 -3.69 -9.26 -14.86
CA TRP A 383 -3.96 -8.57 -13.64
C TRP A 383 -4.42 -9.56 -12.57
N ASN A 384 -4.53 -9.10 -11.33
CA ASN A 384 -5.29 -9.77 -10.30
C ASN A 384 -6.65 -10.22 -10.87
N PRO A 385 -6.97 -11.53 -10.88
CA PRO A 385 -8.19 -12.04 -11.48
C PRO A 385 -9.45 -11.63 -10.71
N HIS A 386 -9.29 -11.11 -9.50
CA HIS A 386 -10.37 -10.66 -8.64
C HIS A 386 -10.72 -9.18 -8.85
N TRP A 387 -9.85 -8.43 -9.53
CA TRP A 387 -10.06 -7.00 -9.80
C TRP A 387 -11.39 -6.74 -10.50
N HIS A 388 -12.26 -5.92 -9.86
CA HIS A 388 -13.60 -5.59 -10.32
C HIS A 388 -14.51 -6.81 -10.56
N GLN A 389 -14.29 -7.91 -9.86
CA GLN A 389 -15.02 -9.16 -10.02
C GLN A 389 -15.79 -9.55 -8.75
N PRO A 390 -16.82 -10.41 -8.89
CA PRO A 390 -17.53 -10.98 -7.74
C PRO A 390 -16.65 -11.76 -6.78
N THR A 391 -15.46 -12.12 -7.22
CA THR A 391 -14.48 -12.90 -6.48
C THR A 391 -13.48 -12.04 -5.69
N ASP A 392 -13.58 -10.70 -5.72
CA ASP A 392 -12.82 -9.83 -4.81
C ASP A 392 -13.45 -9.89 -3.40
N LEU A 393 -13.15 -11.00 -2.74
CA LEU A 393 -13.65 -11.39 -1.42
C LEU A 393 -12.48 -11.51 -0.45
N TYR A 394 -12.71 -11.19 0.82
CA TYR A 394 -11.71 -11.41 1.87
C TYR A 394 -11.18 -12.86 1.88
N SER A 395 -12.05 -13.83 1.64
CA SER A 395 -11.71 -15.25 1.61
C SER A 395 -10.93 -15.70 0.38
N ALA A 396 -10.80 -14.86 -0.63
CA ALA A 396 -10.01 -15.17 -1.83
C ALA A 396 -8.50 -14.96 -1.62
N TYR A 397 -8.11 -14.28 -0.54
CA TYR A 397 -6.74 -13.90 -0.24
C TYR A 397 -6.16 -14.73 0.90
N SER A 398 -4.92 -15.16 0.74
CA SER A 398 -4.14 -15.93 1.70
C SER A 398 -3.35 -15.03 2.65
N ASP A 399 -2.73 -15.61 3.67
CA ASP A 399 -1.83 -14.87 4.57
C ASP A 399 -0.65 -14.23 3.81
N LYS A 400 -0.20 -14.81 2.70
CA LYS A 400 0.84 -14.21 1.86
C LYS A 400 0.37 -12.90 1.21
N ASP A 401 -0.86 -12.90 0.71
CA ASP A 401 -1.46 -11.71 0.12
C ASP A 401 -1.55 -10.59 1.17
N PHE A 402 -2.03 -10.90 2.37
CA PHE A 402 -2.07 -9.94 3.46
C PHE A 402 -0.68 -9.47 3.92
N LEU A 403 0.33 -10.34 3.86
CA LEU A 403 1.71 -9.98 4.17
C LEU A 403 2.30 -9.00 3.14
N LEU A 404 1.93 -9.10 1.87
CA LEU A 404 2.31 -8.10 0.85
C LEU A 404 1.74 -6.72 1.21
N GLY A 405 0.45 -6.66 1.58
CA GLY A 405 -0.18 -5.43 2.04
C GLY A 405 0.46 -4.85 3.31
N LEU A 406 0.79 -5.70 4.27
CA LEU A 406 1.53 -5.27 5.48
C LEU A 406 2.91 -4.74 5.13
N ASN A 407 3.62 -5.36 4.18
CA ASN A 407 4.92 -4.90 3.72
C ASN A 407 4.85 -3.53 3.06
N ALA A 408 3.79 -3.26 2.29
CA ALA A 408 3.52 -1.93 1.75
C ALA A 408 3.22 -0.91 2.87
N ALA A 409 2.51 -1.33 3.92
CA ALA A 409 2.30 -0.50 5.10
C ALA A 409 3.61 -0.17 5.82
N GLN A 410 4.52 -1.14 5.98
CA GLN A 410 5.86 -0.92 6.54
C GLN A 410 6.66 0.08 5.70
N THR A 411 6.64 -0.09 4.38
CA THR A 411 7.30 0.81 3.42
C THR A 411 6.80 2.24 3.56
N THR A 412 5.47 2.41 3.54
CA THR A 412 4.86 3.73 3.60
C THR A 412 5.04 4.39 4.95
N LEU A 413 4.84 3.65 6.04
CA LEU A 413 5.02 4.18 7.39
C LEU A 413 6.46 4.67 7.58
N ALA A 414 7.45 3.88 7.14
CA ALA A 414 8.85 4.25 7.24
C ALA A 414 9.18 5.49 6.39
N GLY A 415 8.74 5.53 5.13
CA GLY A 415 8.94 6.68 4.26
C GLY A 415 8.32 7.97 4.81
N VAL A 416 7.08 7.89 5.25
CA VAL A 416 6.36 9.04 5.84
C VAL A 416 7.00 9.47 7.16
N ALA A 417 7.39 8.53 8.03
CA ALA A 417 8.06 8.86 9.30
C ALA A 417 9.38 9.60 9.08
N GLN A 418 10.17 9.18 8.08
CA GLN A 418 11.41 9.88 7.71
C GLN A 418 11.14 11.28 7.15
N LEU A 419 10.20 11.40 6.21
CA LEU A 419 9.88 12.66 5.55
C LEU A 419 9.27 13.70 6.51
N THR A 420 8.56 13.24 7.53
CA THR A 420 7.88 14.10 8.49
C THR A 420 8.67 14.33 9.77
N GLY A 421 9.86 13.75 9.90
CA GLY A 421 10.69 13.87 11.10
C GLY A 421 10.01 13.26 12.34
N ALA A 422 9.44 12.05 12.19
CA ALA A 422 8.70 11.40 13.26
C ALA A 422 9.59 11.06 14.46
N LYS A 423 9.07 11.28 15.67
CA LYS A 423 9.71 11.01 16.96
C LYS A 423 8.76 10.25 17.87
N VAL A 424 9.31 9.37 18.69
CA VAL A 424 8.57 8.65 19.73
C VAL A 424 9.08 9.13 21.08
N LYS A 425 8.23 9.82 21.81
CA LYS A 425 8.52 10.21 23.20
C LYS A 425 8.46 8.96 24.08
N ARG A 426 9.45 8.82 24.94
CA ARG A 426 9.52 7.78 25.96
C ARG A 426 8.77 8.20 27.20
#